data_35323fd13c15f8f51d1343599dc659ce
#
_entry.id   35323fd13c15f8f51d1343599dc659ce
#
_cell.length_a   1.000
_cell.length_b   1.000
_cell.length_c   1.000
_cell.angle_alpha   90.00
_cell.angle_beta   90.00
_cell.angle_gamma   90.00
#
_symmetry.space_group_name_H-M   'P 1'
#
loop_
_entity.id
_entity.type
_entity.pdbx_description
1 polymer ?
#
loop_
_entity_poly.entity_id
_entity_poly.type
_entity_poly.pdbx_seq_one_letter_code
_entity_poly.pdbx_strand_id
1 'polypeptide(L)'
;MGFNLYALSFYYGQRHKIELQAAGKIASLCGVLQHITIDIDLRLFGNSALTDNIAVPKSRNIDEMAGEIPVTYVPARNTIFLSFALAWAEVLESNDIFIGVNALDYSGYPDCRPEYITAYENLANLATKAAVEGRQKIKIHTPLIELSKAQIIQRGLELGADFLLTHSCYDPAENGEACGKCDSCLLRMKGFKEAGIPDPTVYKVSS
;
A
#
# COMPACT_ATOMS: atom_id res chain seq x y z
N MET A 1 4.18 2.06 22.40
CA MET A 1 5.19 3.05 22.02
C MET A 1 4.44 4.18 21.34
N GLY A 2 4.66 5.42 21.75
CA GLY A 2 3.98 6.56 21.12
C GLY A 2 4.86 7.17 20.05
N PHE A 3 4.43 7.11 18.78
CA PHE A 3 4.99 7.90 17.70
C PHE A 3 4.14 9.15 17.47
N ASN A 4 4.78 10.25 17.11
CA ASN A 4 4.11 11.35 16.44
C ASN A 4 3.88 10.94 14.98
N LEU A 5 2.61 10.84 14.57
CA LEU A 5 2.25 10.30 13.26
C LEU A 5 2.16 11.41 12.20
N TYR A 6 2.86 11.21 11.10
CA TYR A 6 2.75 11.98 9.86
C TYR A 6 2.37 11.04 8.74
N ALA A 7 1.39 11.39 7.93
CA ALA A 7 0.89 10.53 6.86
C ALA A 7 1.17 11.11 5.48
N LEU A 8 1.62 10.24 4.57
CA LEU A 8 1.88 10.58 3.18
C LEU A 8 1.03 9.71 2.28
N SER A 9 0.26 10.35 1.40
CA SER A 9 -0.52 9.71 0.36
C SER A 9 -0.11 10.22 -1.02
N PHE A 10 -0.37 9.42 -2.06
CA PHE A 10 0.02 9.74 -3.43
C PHE A 10 -1.17 9.64 -4.37
N TYR A 11 -1.42 10.72 -5.11
CA TYR A 11 -2.17 10.66 -6.34
C TYR A 11 -1.18 10.47 -7.48
N TYR A 12 -1.13 9.25 -8.05
CA TYR A 12 -0.13 8.90 -9.05
C TYR A 12 -0.74 8.58 -10.43
N GLY A 13 -1.96 9.07 -10.66
CA GLY A 13 -2.72 8.79 -11.87
C GLY A 13 -3.47 7.46 -11.84
N GLN A 14 -3.68 6.87 -10.64
CA GLN A 14 -4.50 5.67 -10.49
C GLN A 14 -5.94 5.92 -10.96
N ARG A 15 -6.62 4.86 -11.39
CA ARG A 15 -7.94 4.89 -12.03
C ARG A 15 -9.03 5.59 -11.20
N HIS A 16 -8.90 5.59 -9.88
CA HIS A 16 -9.91 6.19 -8.98
C HIS A 16 -9.26 6.82 -7.74
N LYS A 17 -9.99 7.76 -7.13
CA LYS A 17 -9.52 8.52 -5.96
C LYS A 17 -10.04 7.98 -4.62
N ILE A 18 -10.77 6.86 -4.62
CA ILE A 18 -11.40 6.29 -3.42
C ILE A 18 -10.36 5.95 -2.36
N GLU A 19 -9.19 5.44 -2.76
CA GLU A 19 -8.07 5.16 -1.86
C GLU A 19 -7.62 6.40 -1.10
N LEU A 20 -7.55 7.57 -1.76
CA LEU A 20 -7.16 8.82 -1.13
C LEU A 20 -8.21 9.31 -0.13
N GLN A 21 -9.50 9.13 -0.46
CA GLN A 21 -10.58 9.46 0.47
C GLN A 21 -10.56 8.55 1.71
N ALA A 22 -10.32 7.24 1.50
CA ALA A 22 -10.15 6.28 2.58
C ALA A 22 -8.93 6.65 3.46
N ALA A 23 -7.78 6.94 2.85
CA ALA A 23 -6.57 7.35 3.55
C ALA A 23 -6.79 8.63 4.38
N GLY A 24 -7.48 9.63 3.84
CA GLY A 24 -7.81 10.86 4.57
C GLY A 24 -8.69 10.62 5.81
N LYS A 25 -9.71 9.76 5.69
CA LYS A 25 -10.56 9.36 6.82
C LYS A 25 -9.76 8.63 7.90
N ILE A 26 -8.95 7.66 7.51
CA ILE A 26 -8.11 6.89 8.43
C ILE A 26 -7.08 7.80 9.11
N ALA A 27 -6.41 8.68 8.37
CA ALA A 27 -5.46 9.63 8.93
C ALA A 27 -6.10 10.51 10.00
N SER A 28 -7.31 11.03 9.74
CA SER A 28 -8.07 11.83 10.71
C SER A 28 -8.41 11.03 11.96
N LEU A 29 -8.88 9.79 11.82
CA LEU A 29 -9.24 8.91 12.95
C LEU A 29 -8.02 8.50 13.79
N CYS A 30 -6.87 8.30 13.15
CA CYS A 30 -5.61 7.97 13.84
C CYS A 30 -4.95 9.18 14.49
N GLY A 31 -5.49 10.39 14.35
CA GLY A 31 -4.95 11.60 14.95
C GLY A 31 -3.56 11.96 14.44
N VAL A 32 -3.29 11.76 13.13
CA VAL A 32 -2.00 12.16 12.54
C VAL A 32 -1.83 13.67 12.63
N LEU A 33 -0.61 14.12 12.93
CA LEU A 33 -0.31 15.54 13.09
C LEU A 33 -0.40 16.30 11.76
N GLN A 34 -0.01 15.64 10.68
CA GLN A 34 -0.11 16.19 9.33
C GLN A 34 -0.31 15.05 8.31
N HIS A 35 -1.22 15.26 7.37
CA HIS A 35 -1.43 14.39 6.23
C HIS A 35 -1.17 15.17 4.93
N ILE A 36 -0.20 14.74 4.14
CA ILE A 36 0.15 15.34 2.85
C ILE A 36 -0.25 14.36 1.74
N THR A 37 -0.88 14.88 0.70
CA THR A 37 -1.09 14.15 -0.55
C THR A 37 -0.19 14.74 -1.62
N ILE A 38 0.69 13.92 -2.19
CA ILE A 38 1.59 14.30 -3.29
C ILE A 38 0.93 13.92 -4.62
N ASP A 39 0.94 14.85 -5.55
CA ASP A 39 0.46 14.63 -6.92
C ASP A 39 1.66 14.37 -7.84
N ILE A 40 1.71 13.15 -8.41
CA ILE A 40 2.72 12.72 -9.39
C ILE A 40 2.03 11.94 -10.49
N ASP A 41 2.37 12.18 -11.75
CA ASP A 41 1.71 11.49 -12.87
C ASP A 41 2.58 10.33 -13.40
N LEU A 42 2.37 9.11 -12.85
CA LEU A 42 3.05 7.91 -13.32
C LEU A 42 2.44 7.34 -14.62
N ARG A 43 1.31 7.90 -15.11
CA ARG A 43 0.75 7.55 -16.43
C ARG A 43 1.69 7.92 -17.56
N LEU A 44 2.56 8.89 -17.34
CA LEU A 44 3.60 9.29 -18.30
C LEU A 44 4.56 8.14 -18.66
N PHE A 45 4.71 7.17 -17.79
CA PHE A 45 5.57 5.99 -18.01
C PHE A 45 4.79 4.80 -18.55
N GLY A 46 3.48 4.72 -18.29
CA GLY A 46 2.60 3.64 -18.75
C GLY A 46 2.96 2.25 -18.20
N ASN A 47 2.63 1.23 -18.98
CA ASN A 47 2.99 -0.17 -18.76
C ASN A 47 2.41 -0.82 -17.48
N SER A 48 1.29 -0.29 -16.93
CA SER A 48 0.55 -0.93 -15.83
C SER A 48 -0.95 -0.77 -16.02
N ALA A 49 -1.71 -1.81 -15.71
CA ALA A 49 -3.17 -1.74 -15.73
C ALA A 49 -3.75 -0.73 -14.73
N LEU A 50 -2.96 -0.19 -13.81
CA LEU A 50 -3.38 0.83 -12.85
C LEU A 50 -3.14 2.26 -13.36
N THR A 51 -2.24 2.46 -14.32
CA THR A 51 -1.81 3.77 -14.81
C THR A 51 -1.89 3.92 -16.34
N ASP A 52 -2.35 2.89 -17.05
CA ASP A 52 -2.45 2.88 -18.51
C ASP A 52 -3.81 2.32 -18.96
N ASN A 53 -4.09 2.40 -20.25
CA ASN A 53 -5.31 1.84 -20.86
C ASN A 53 -5.18 0.33 -21.09
N ILE A 54 -4.80 -0.39 -20.04
CA ILE A 54 -4.68 -1.85 -20.02
C ILE A 54 -5.79 -2.39 -19.12
N ALA A 55 -6.54 -3.39 -19.57
CA ALA A 55 -7.62 -3.96 -18.78
C ALA A 55 -7.10 -4.59 -17.48
N VAL A 56 -7.75 -4.30 -16.35
CA VAL A 56 -7.47 -4.98 -15.08
C VAL A 56 -7.96 -6.42 -15.18
N PRO A 57 -7.09 -7.43 -14.98
CA PRO A 57 -7.49 -8.83 -15.00
C PRO A 57 -8.59 -9.13 -13.99
N LYS A 58 -9.53 -10.00 -14.38
CA LYS A 58 -10.68 -10.39 -13.56
C LYS A 58 -10.75 -11.91 -13.45
N SER A 59 -11.28 -12.40 -12.33
CA SER A 59 -11.62 -13.81 -12.09
C SER A 59 -10.46 -14.78 -12.35
N ARG A 60 -9.23 -14.36 -12.05
CA ARG A 60 -8.06 -15.22 -12.13
C ARG A 60 -8.09 -16.27 -11.03
N ASN A 61 -7.47 -17.42 -11.27
CA ASN A 61 -7.23 -18.41 -10.22
C ASN A 61 -6.14 -17.87 -9.27
N ILE A 62 -6.41 -17.89 -7.97
CA ILE A 62 -5.45 -17.37 -6.96
C ILE A 62 -4.15 -18.15 -6.98
N ASP A 63 -4.19 -19.46 -7.23
CA ASP A 63 -3.00 -20.31 -7.28
C ASP A 63 -2.10 -20.00 -8.48
N GLU A 64 -2.67 -19.47 -9.56
CA GLU A 64 -1.94 -19.01 -10.75
C GLU A 64 -1.34 -17.61 -10.62
N MET A 65 -1.75 -16.85 -9.60
CA MET A 65 -1.20 -15.50 -9.34
C MET A 65 0.22 -15.56 -8.76
N ALA A 66 0.62 -16.70 -8.19
CA ALA A 66 1.93 -16.87 -7.60
C ALA A 66 3.00 -17.09 -8.68
N GLY A 67 4.03 -16.24 -8.71
CA GLY A 67 5.23 -16.47 -9.51
C GLY A 67 5.44 -15.52 -10.71
N GLU A 68 4.49 -14.68 -11.06
CA GLU A 68 4.64 -13.69 -12.14
C GLU A 68 4.49 -12.26 -11.61
N ILE A 69 5.24 -11.32 -12.20
CA ILE A 69 5.00 -9.89 -11.96
C ILE A 69 3.69 -9.52 -12.67
N PRO A 70 2.64 -9.12 -11.94
CA PRO A 70 1.33 -8.88 -12.55
C PRO A 70 1.32 -7.60 -13.38
N VAL A 71 0.44 -7.53 -14.36
CA VAL A 71 0.22 -6.33 -15.18
C VAL A 71 -0.26 -5.11 -14.36
N THR A 72 -0.70 -5.32 -13.11
CA THR A 72 -1.06 -4.26 -12.15
C THR A 72 0.15 -3.70 -11.39
N TYR A 73 1.34 -4.25 -11.59
CA TYR A 73 2.57 -3.66 -11.06
C TYR A 73 2.81 -2.29 -11.72
N VAL A 74 2.93 -1.25 -10.91
CA VAL A 74 3.35 0.08 -11.38
C VAL A 74 4.86 0.16 -11.22
N PRO A 75 5.64 0.32 -12.32
CA PRO A 75 7.09 0.25 -12.27
C PRO A 75 7.71 1.18 -11.22
N ALA A 76 8.50 0.60 -10.31
CA ALA A 76 9.24 1.29 -9.24
C ALA A 76 8.39 2.21 -8.34
N ARG A 77 7.07 1.98 -8.23
CA ARG A 77 6.17 2.85 -7.47
C ARG A 77 6.60 3.03 -6.01
N ASN A 78 6.92 1.94 -5.31
CA ASN A 78 7.33 2.04 -3.91
C ASN A 78 8.69 2.72 -3.76
N THR A 79 9.59 2.62 -4.74
CA THR A 79 10.86 3.36 -4.77
C THR A 79 10.61 4.87 -4.82
N ILE A 80 9.70 5.31 -5.71
CA ILE A 80 9.31 6.71 -5.85
C ILE A 80 8.66 7.20 -4.55
N PHE A 81 7.72 6.44 -3.99
CA PHE A 81 7.03 6.80 -2.75
C PHE A 81 7.98 6.89 -1.56
N LEU A 82 8.88 5.93 -1.41
CA LEU A 82 9.89 5.95 -0.36
C LEU A 82 10.87 7.12 -0.52
N SER A 83 11.16 7.56 -1.75
CA SER A 83 12.03 8.73 -1.97
C SER A 83 11.38 10.02 -1.47
N PHE A 84 10.08 10.21 -1.68
CA PHE A 84 9.34 11.33 -1.07
C PHE A 84 9.25 11.21 0.45
N ALA A 85 8.98 10.00 0.94
CA ALA A 85 8.92 9.75 2.39
C ALA A 85 10.27 10.04 3.06
N LEU A 86 11.38 9.65 2.42
CA LEU A 86 12.73 9.91 2.89
C LEU A 86 13.04 11.41 2.97
N ALA A 87 12.72 12.14 1.90
CA ALA A 87 12.92 13.59 1.87
C ALA A 87 12.12 14.31 2.98
N TRP A 88 10.88 13.86 3.20
CA TRP A 88 10.04 14.44 4.24
C TRP A 88 10.49 14.02 5.65
N ALA A 89 10.92 12.77 5.84
CA ALA A 89 11.47 12.30 7.11
C ALA A 89 12.71 13.11 7.52
N GLU A 90 13.59 13.47 6.57
CA GLU A 90 14.75 14.32 6.85
C GLU A 90 14.33 15.73 7.31
N VAL A 91 13.31 16.33 6.70
CA VAL A 91 12.76 17.65 7.10
C VAL A 91 12.10 17.59 8.47
N LEU A 92 11.44 16.48 8.80
CA LEU A 92 10.78 16.25 10.09
C LEU A 92 11.74 15.80 11.20
N GLU A 93 13.01 15.59 10.87
CA GLU A 93 14.00 14.97 11.77
C GLU A 93 13.52 13.61 12.32
N SER A 94 12.73 12.86 11.51
CA SER A 94 12.22 11.53 11.84
C SER A 94 13.20 10.44 11.45
N ASN A 95 13.45 9.51 12.36
CA ASN A 95 14.27 8.32 12.08
C ASN A 95 13.46 7.16 11.51
N ASP A 96 12.14 7.22 11.57
CA ASP A 96 11.26 6.07 11.35
C ASP A 96 10.34 6.32 10.16
N ILE A 97 10.37 5.43 9.16
CA ILE A 97 9.46 5.39 8.03
C ILE A 97 8.70 4.06 8.06
N PHE A 98 7.38 4.10 8.00
CA PHE A 98 6.52 2.91 7.97
C PHE A 98 5.91 2.73 6.59
N ILE A 99 5.98 1.50 6.06
CA ILE A 99 5.33 1.13 4.80
C ILE A 99 4.61 -0.21 4.92
N GLY A 100 3.38 -0.28 4.43
CA GLY A 100 2.50 -1.45 4.52
C GLY A 100 2.72 -2.47 3.40
N VAL A 101 3.96 -2.73 3.00
CA VAL A 101 4.27 -3.78 2.02
C VAL A 101 4.06 -5.17 2.60
N ASN A 102 3.66 -6.10 1.73
CA ASN A 102 3.47 -7.50 2.05
C ASN A 102 4.14 -8.37 0.99
N ALA A 103 4.89 -9.38 1.41
CA ALA A 103 5.64 -10.28 0.52
C ALA A 103 5.05 -11.69 0.41
N LEU A 104 4.19 -12.11 1.36
CA LEU A 104 3.71 -13.49 1.42
C LEU A 104 2.58 -13.80 0.45
N ASP A 105 1.53 -12.98 0.45
CA ASP A 105 0.32 -13.30 -0.31
C ASP A 105 0.43 -12.95 -1.79
N TYR A 106 1.39 -12.12 -2.14
CA TYR A 106 1.59 -11.68 -3.51
C TYR A 106 3.04 -11.26 -3.73
N SER A 107 3.90 -12.25 -3.90
CA SER A 107 5.35 -12.08 -4.11
C SER A 107 5.73 -11.43 -5.45
N GLY A 108 4.73 -11.05 -6.29
CA GLY A 108 4.93 -10.54 -7.63
C GLY A 108 5.50 -9.13 -7.72
N TYR A 109 5.47 -8.34 -6.65
CA TYR A 109 6.00 -6.97 -6.68
C TYR A 109 7.46 -6.92 -6.22
N PRO A 110 8.42 -6.62 -7.13
CA PRO A 110 9.85 -6.59 -6.80
C PRO A 110 10.19 -5.64 -5.65
N ASP A 111 9.45 -4.52 -5.55
CA ASP A 111 9.63 -3.44 -4.58
C ASP A 111 8.82 -3.63 -3.28
N CYS A 112 8.38 -4.88 -3.00
CA CYS A 112 7.77 -5.28 -1.72
C CYS A 112 8.61 -6.33 -0.97
N ARG A 113 9.74 -6.78 -1.51
CA ARG A 113 10.54 -7.86 -0.94
C ARG A 113 11.46 -7.38 0.18
N PRO A 114 11.79 -8.24 1.17
CA PRO A 114 12.69 -7.89 2.28
C PRO A 114 14.04 -7.37 1.83
N GLU A 115 14.63 -7.97 0.77
CA GLU A 115 15.94 -7.57 0.22
C GLU A 115 15.88 -6.15 -0.34
N TYR A 116 14.78 -5.80 -1.01
CA TYR A 116 14.57 -4.46 -1.52
C TYR A 116 14.49 -3.44 -0.38
N ILE A 117 13.72 -3.73 0.68
CA ILE A 117 13.60 -2.85 1.85
C ILE A 117 14.96 -2.64 2.52
N THR A 118 15.74 -3.71 2.69
CA THR A 118 17.09 -3.63 3.27
C THR A 118 18.03 -2.77 2.41
N ALA A 119 17.99 -2.95 1.09
CA ALA A 119 18.79 -2.15 0.16
C ALA A 119 18.39 -0.67 0.19
N TYR A 120 17.08 -0.38 0.26
CA TYR A 120 16.58 0.98 0.32
C TYR A 120 16.92 1.66 1.67
N GLU A 121 16.85 0.96 2.80
CA GLU A 121 17.28 1.46 4.11
C GLU A 121 18.78 1.82 4.09
N ASN A 122 19.61 1.01 3.46
CA ASN A 122 21.03 1.32 3.27
C ASN A 122 21.21 2.57 2.40
N LEU A 123 20.48 2.69 1.28
CA LEU A 123 20.49 3.87 0.43
C LEU A 123 20.08 5.12 1.22
N ALA A 124 19.03 5.07 2.01
CA ALA A 124 18.53 6.18 2.81
C ALA A 124 19.62 6.73 3.76
N ASN A 125 20.39 5.83 4.37
CA ASN A 125 21.46 6.18 5.31
C ASN A 125 22.75 6.67 4.61
N LEU A 126 22.87 6.53 3.29
CA LEU A 126 23.96 7.07 2.48
C LEU A 126 23.59 8.38 1.78
N ALA A 127 22.30 8.61 1.56
CA ALA A 127 21.80 9.67 0.68
C ALA A 127 21.33 10.93 1.43
N THR A 128 21.12 10.87 2.76
CA THR A 128 20.61 11.99 3.52
C THR A 128 21.73 12.70 4.28
N LYS A 129 21.64 14.04 4.37
CA LYS A 129 22.62 14.87 5.09
C LYS A 129 22.72 14.43 6.55
N ALA A 130 21.59 14.28 7.22
CA ALA A 130 21.53 13.95 8.64
C ALA A 130 22.14 12.59 8.96
N ALA A 131 21.98 11.60 8.08
CA ALA A 131 22.59 10.28 8.24
C ALA A 131 24.11 10.32 8.01
N VAL A 132 24.57 11.03 6.97
CA VAL A 132 26.02 11.19 6.67
C VAL A 132 26.74 11.92 7.78
N GLU A 133 26.10 12.92 8.40
CA GLU A 133 26.62 13.64 9.56
C GLU A 133 26.50 12.86 10.89
N GLY A 134 25.95 11.65 10.87
CA GLY A 134 25.78 10.80 12.06
C GLY A 134 24.71 11.28 13.04
N ARG A 135 23.87 12.23 12.64
CA ARG A 135 22.79 12.79 13.48
C ARG A 135 21.51 11.97 13.47
N GLN A 136 21.27 11.23 12.38
CA GLN A 136 20.11 10.36 12.20
C GLN A 136 20.52 8.99 11.66
N LYS A 137 19.72 7.98 11.99
CA LYS A 137 19.78 6.68 11.36
C LYS A 137 18.36 6.31 10.95
N ILE A 138 18.10 6.36 9.65
CA ILE A 138 16.80 6.03 9.09
C ILE A 138 16.55 4.54 9.23
N LYS A 139 15.36 4.19 9.71
CA LYS A 139 14.82 2.83 9.79
C LYS A 139 13.54 2.74 8.98
N ILE A 140 13.43 1.72 8.12
CA ILE A 140 12.22 1.42 7.38
C ILE A 140 11.51 0.25 8.05
N HIS A 141 10.31 0.51 8.58
CA HIS A 141 9.48 -0.46 9.25
C HIS A 141 8.45 -1.06 8.29
N THR A 142 8.41 -2.38 8.24
CA THR A 142 7.51 -3.16 7.39
C THR A 142 6.71 -4.16 8.23
N PRO A 143 5.82 -3.71 9.12
CA PRO A 143 5.19 -4.59 10.12
C PRO A 143 4.31 -5.68 9.54
N LEU A 144 4.00 -5.63 8.24
CA LEU A 144 3.10 -6.56 7.56
C LEU A 144 3.82 -7.50 6.59
N ILE A 145 5.15 -7.38 6.42
CA ILE A 145 5.88 -7.99 5.30
C ILE A 145 5.81 -9.52 5.32
N GLU A 146 5.80 -10.12 6.50
CA GLU A 146 5.77 -11.58 6.71
C GLU A 146 4.39 -12.10 7.17
N LEU A 147 3.34 -11.28 7.09
CA LEU A 147 2.00 -11.68 7.53
C LEU A 147 1.15 -12.10 6.33
N SER A 148 0.37 -13.18 6.48
CA SER A 148 -0.70 -13.48 5.54
C SER A 148 -1.84 -12.44 5.61
N LYS A 149 -2.70 -12.36 4.58
CA LYS A 149 -3.87 -11.47 4.60
C LYS A 149 -4.76 -11.73 5.82
N ALA A 150 -4.95 -12.98 6.18
CA ALA A 150 -5.73 -13.36 7.36
C ALA A 150 -5.09 -12.81 8.65
N GLN A 151 -3.78 -12.94 8.80
CA GLN A 151 -3.04 -12.41 9.95
C GLN A 151 -3.09 -10.88 10.00
N ILE A 152 -2.98 -10.20 8.85
CA ILE A 152 -3.11 -8.74 8.75
C ILE A 152 -4.50 -8.31 9.22
N ILE A 153 -5.56 -9.01 8.81
CA ILE A 153 -6.94 -8.71 9.20
C ILE A 153 -7.12 -8.92 10.69
N GLN A 154 -6.69 -10.06 11.23
CA GLN A 154 -6.77 -10.36 12.66
C GLN A 154 -6.02 -9.30 13.48
N ARG A 155 -4.78 -8.99 13.08
CA ARG A 155 -3.97 -7.98 13.76
C ARG A 155 -4.59 -6.58 13.68
N GLY A 156 -5.18 -6.22 12.55
CA GLY A 156 -5.90 -4.95 12.40
C GLY A 156 -7.06 -4.84 13.37
N LEU A 157 -7.88 -5.88 13.52
CA LEU A 157 -9.01 -5.90 14.45
C LEU A 157 -8.55 -5.82 15.91
N GLU A 158 -7.49 -6.53 16.29
CA GLU A 158 -6.89 -6.42 17.63
C GLU A 158 -6.46 -4.97 17.96
N LEU A 159 -6.04 -4.24 16.95
CA LEU A 159 -5.62 -2.84 17.07
C LEU A 159 -6.77 -1.84 16.86
N GLY A 160 -8.00 -2.31 16.67
CA GLY A 160 -9.19 -1.47 16.49
C GLY A 160 -9.34 -0.88 15.08
N ALA A 161 -8.70 -1.47 14.07
CA ALA A 161 -8.88 -1.02 12.69
C ALA A 161 -10.29 -1.31 12.19
N ASP A 162 -10.96 -0.32 11.64
CA ASP A 162 -12.24 -0.46 10.95
C ASP A 162 -12.01 -0.74 9.46
N PHE A 163 -12.19 -2.00 9.07
CA PHE A 163 -12.03 -2.42 7.67
C PHE A 163 -13.12 -1.93 6.73
N LEU A 164 -14.24 -1.39 7.23
CA LEU A 164 -15.24 -0.69 6.42
C LEU A 164 -14.66 0.57 5.76
N LEU A 165 -13.68 1.20 6.40
CA LEU A 165 -13.00 2.39 5.90
C LEU A 165 -11.90 2.08 4.87
N THR A 166 -11.60 0.81 4.64
CA THR A 166 -10.54 0.39 3.72
C THR A 166 -11.07 0.04 2.34
N HIS A 167 -10.30 0.38 1.31
CA HIS A 167 -10.64 0.05 -0.07
C HIS A 167 -9.46 -0.65 -0.75
N SER A 168 -9.73 -1.79 -1.42
CA SER A 168 -8.68 -2.59 -2.07
C SER A 168 -8.90 -2.76 -3.57
N CYS A 169 -10.10 -2.51 -4.09
CA CYS A 169 -10.46 -2.80 -5.46
C CYS A 169 -9.66 -1.97 -6.46
N TYR A 170 -9.09 -2.61 -7.49
CA TYR A 170 -8.37 -1.94 -8.59
C TYR A 170 -9.27 -1.29 -9.62
N ASP A 171 -10.55 -1.69 -9.67
CA ASP A 171 -11.50 -1.25 -10.69
C ASP A 171 -12.92 -1.20 -10.08
N PRO A 172 -13.16 -0.26 -9.15
CA PRO A 172 -14.46 -0.08 -8.51
C PRO A 172 -15.48 0.52 -9.47
N ALA A 173 -16.75 0.38 -9.16
CA ALA A 173 -17.82 1.10 -9.83
C ALA A 173 -17.77 2.61 -9.49
N GLU A 174 -18.49 3.43 -10.26
CA GLU A 174 -18.56 4.90 -10.03
C GLU A 174 -19.10 5.26 -8.63
N ASN A 175 -20.00 4.45 -8.09
CA ASN A 175 -20.54 4.60 -6.73
C ASN A 175 -19.60 4.11 -5.63
N GLY A 176 -18.41 3.60 -5.97
CA GLY A 176 -17.39 3.11 -5.03
C GLY A 176 -17.50 1.63 -4.66
N GLU A 177 -18.50 0.89 -5.14
CA GLU A 177 -18.61 -0.53 -4.88
C GLU A 177 -17.45 -1.31 -5.51
N ALA A 178 -16.88 -2.25 -4.75
CA ALA A 178 -15.80 -3.08 -5.23
C ALA A 178 -16.26 -4.06 -6.31
N CYS A 179 -15.45 -4.29 -7.34
CA CYS A 179 -15.85 -5.14 -8.47
C CYS A 179 -16.00 -6.63 -8.11
N GLY A 180 -15.43 -7.10 -7.00
CA GLY A 180 -15.46 -8.49 -6.54
C GLY A 180 -14.67 -9.48 -7.39
N LYS A 181 -14.01 -9.05 -8.47
CA LYS A 181 -13.42 -9.95 -9.49
C LYS A 181 -11.94 -9.68 -9.77
N CYS A 182 -11.39 -8.53 -9.42
CA CYS A 182 -9.95 -8.27 -9.60
C CYS A 182 -9.11 -9.00 -8.55
N ASP A 183 -7.83 -9.20 -8.82
CA ASP A 183 -6.91 -9.92 -7.94
C ASP A 183 -6.96 -9.40 -6.49
N SER A 184 -6.98 -8.08 -6.31
CA SER A 184 -7.07 -7.48 -4.98
C SER A 184 -8.37 -7.80 -4.24
N CYS A 185 -9.51 -7.84 -4.94
CA CYS A 185 -10.78 -8.26 -4.35
C CYS A 185 -10.76 -9.75 -3.97
N LEU A 186 -10.24 -10.61 -4.86
CA LEU A 186 -10.15 -12.05 -4.61
C LEU A 186 -9.25 -12.36 -3.40
N LEU A 187 -8.08 -11.72 -3.33
CA LEU A 187 -7.16 -11.86 -2.19
C LEU A 187 -7.76 -11.31 -0.89
N ARG A 188 -8.51 -10.19 -0.95
CA ARG A 188 -9.21 -9.65 0.21
C ARG A 188 -10.27 -10.63 0.73
N MET A 189 -11.16 -11.10 -0.14
CA MET A 189 -12.20 -12.08 0.23
C MET A 189 -11.60 -13.35 0.81
N LYS A 190 -10.52 -13.88 0.21
CA LYS A 190 -9.78 -15.03 0.74
C LYS A 190 -9.26 -14.75 2.15
N GLY A 191 -8.60 -13.61 2.36
CA GLY A 191 -8.05 -13.22 3.66
C GLY A 191 -9.11 -13.14 4.76
N PHE A 192 -10.26 -12.51 4.49
CA PHE A 192 -11.38 -12.45 5.44
C PHE A 192 -11.97 -13.83 5.74
N LYS A 193 -12.15 -14.67 4.71
CA LYS A 193 -12.62 -16.05 4.85
C LYS A 193 -11.67 -16.88 5.73
N GLU A 194 -10.37 -16.81 5.48
CA GLU A 194 -9.34 -17.51 6.26
C GLU A 194 -9.22 -16.99 7.71
N ALA A 195 -9.48 -15.69 7.90
CA ALA A 195 -9.54 -15.10 9.23
C ALA A 195 -10.82 -15.50 10.01
N GLY A 196 -11.81 -16.09 9.35
CA GLY A 196 -13.11 -16.43 9.94
C GLY A 196 -13.99 -15.22 10.26
N ILE A 197 -13.81 -14.12 9.53
CA ILE A 197 -14.44 -12.82 9.80
C ILE A 197 -15.19 -12.37 8.54
N PRO A 198 -16.44 -11.84 8.66
CA PRO A 198 -17.15 -11.26 7.52
C PRO A 198 -16.38 -10.06 6.92
N ASP A 199 -16.23 -10.03 5.60
CA ASP A 199 -15.69 -8.85 4.91
C ASP A 199 -16.75 -7.74 4.85
N PRO A 200 -16.49 -6.56 5.42
CA PRO A 200 -17.45 -5.46 5.41
C PRO A 200 -17.54 -4.72 4.07
N THR A 201 -16.76 -5.11 3.07
CA THR A 201 -16.74 -4.45 1.74
C THR A 201 -18.05 -4.63 1.00
N VAL A 202 -18.60 -3.54 0.46
CA VAL A 202 -19.73 -3.60 -0.46
C VAL A 202 -19.21 -3.97 -1.86
N TYR A 203 -19.65 -5.14 -2.33
CA TYR A 203 -19.30 -5.62 -3.66
C TYR A 203 -20.47 -5.41 -4.63
N LYS A 204 -20.12 -5.05 -5.87
CA LYS A 204 -21.10 -4.94 -6.95
C LYS A 204 -21.85 -6.28 -7.14
N VAL A 205 -23.17 -6.25 -7.07
CA VAL A 205 -24.00 -7.42 -7.36
C VAL A 205 -23.81 -7.79 -8.83
N SER A 206 -23.36 -9.03 -9.08
CA SER A 206 -23.28 -9.55 -10.46
C SER A 206 -24.70 -9.75 -10.96
N SER A 207 -25.14 -8.93 -11.90
CA SER A 207 -26.33 -9.19 -12.71
C SER A 207 -26.05 -10.29 -13.72
#